data_3302b1245dc37337878f8e28ba18036b
#
_entry.id   3302b1245dc37337878f8e28ba18036b
#
_cell.length_a   1.000
_cell.length_b   1.000
_cell.length_c   1.000
_cell.angle_alpha   90.00
_cell.angle_beta   90.00
_cell.angle_gamma   90.00
#
_symmetry.space_group_name_H-M   'P 1'
#
loop_
_entity.id
_entity.type
_entity.pdbx_description
1 polymer ?
#
loop_
_entity_poly.entity_id
_entity_poly.type
_entity_poly.pdbx_seq_one_letter_code
_entity_poly.pdbx_strand_id
1 'polypeptide(L)'
;MAEPFDNYSRYYDLLYQDKDYRGESDYVRDLLHRFHPAVNSILELGSGTGRHAELFAASGLQVTGVELSTRMFEIANDRAQRVSSTNSTAGFSIHQGDARNFRIDQRFDAVISLFHVASYQVSNADILNLFQTASHHLQAGGCFVFDVWYGPAVLAQQPAVRVKRLEDNTIRVLRIAEPTVDTQANRVDVHYTMIISDKTSGEVEQFTERHPMRYYFSPELHLIAEQAGLELVHSEEWMTANKPSPDTWGVTYVARKHSSKGRS
;
A
#
# COMPACT_ATOMS: atom_id res chain seq x y z
N MET A 1 0.25 -17.29 -15.99
CA MET A 1 1.12 -16.84 -14.88
C MET A 1 0.18 -16.51 -13.73
N ALA A 2 0.51 -16.90 -12.51
CA ALA A 2 -0.30 -16.58 -11.34
C ALA A 2 -0.38 -15.06 -11.15
N GLU A 3 -1.54 -14.57 -10.72
CA GLU A 3 -1.73 -13.17 -10.35
C GLU A 3 -0.81 -12.81 -9.18
N PRO A 4 -0.32 -11.53 -9.06
CA PRO A 4 0.41 -11.10 -7.90
C PRO A 4 -0.37 -11.40 -6.61
N PHE A 5 0.32 -11.93 -5.59
CA PHE A 5 -0.25 -12.32 -4.30
C PHE A 5 -1.18 -13.55 -4.29
N ASP A 6 -1.16 -14.40 -5.30
CA ASP A 6 -1.93 -15.64 -5.30
C ASP A 6 -1.37 -16.64 -4.24
N ASN A 7 -0.24 -17.29 -4.51
CA ASN A 7 0.40 -18.18 -3.55
C ASN A 7 1.28 -17.45 -2.52
N TYR A 8 1.87 -16.31 -2.90
CA TYR A 8 2.71 -15.45 -2.05
C TYR A 8 1.98 -14.99 -0.78
N SER A 9 0.67 -14.76 -0.86
CA SER A 9 -0.16 -14.32 0.28
C SER A 9 -0.14 -15.29 1.48
N ARG A 10 0.06 -16.60 1.26
CA ARG A 10 0.19 -17.60 2.33
C ARG A 10 1.35 -17.32 3.29
N TYR A 11 2.41 -16.73 2.76
CA TYR A 11 3.67 -16.50 3.47
C TYR A 11 3.90 -15.03 3.77
N TYR A 12 2.94 -14.17 3.41
CA TYR A 12 3.08 -12.72 3.48
C TYR A 12 3.41 -12.24 4.89
N ASP A 13 2.65 -12.65 5.89
CA ASP A 13 2.87 -12.23 7.28
C ASP A 13 4.22 -12.73 7.83
N LEU A 14 4.72 -13.90 7.40
CA LEU A 14 6.05 -14.39 7.74
C LEU A 14 7.14 -13.59 7.02
N LEU A 15 6.96 -13.31 5.72
CA LEU A 15 7.90 -12.53 4.91
C LEU A 15 8.13 -11.12 5.43
N TYR A 16 7.14 -10.55 6.10
CA TYR A 16 7.14 -9.19 6.64
C TYR A 16 6.99 -9.15 8.16
N GLN A 17 7.35 -10.24 8.87
CA GLN A 17 7.27 -10.29 10.34
C GLN A 17 8.23 -9.31 11.03
N ASP A 18 9.35 -8.97 10.37
CA ASP A 18 10.37 -8.03 10.82
C ASP A 18 10.08 -6.56 10.43
N LYS A 19 8.94 -6.32 9.75
CA LYS A 19 8.52 -4.98 9.34
C LYS A 19 7.96 -4.19 10.52
N ASP A 20 8.40 -2.96 10.68
CA ASP A 20 7.93 -2.07 11.74
C ASP A 20 6.56 -1.44 11.40
N TYR A 21 5.51 -2.28 11.37
CA TYR A 21 4.14 -1.83 11.14
C TYR A 21 3.66 -0.75 12.12
N ARG A 22 4.14 -0.80 13.38
CA ARG A 22 3.77 0.20 14.38
C ARG A 22 4.39 1.55 14.06
N GLY A 23 5.69 1.60 13.82
CA GLY A 23 6.37 2.84 13.42
C GLY A 23 5.81 3.43 12.14
N GLU A 24 5.48 2.60 11.14
CA GLU A 24 4.81 3.05 9.91
C GLU A 24 3.41 3.63 10.18
N SER A 25 2.61 2.97 11.03
CA SER A 25 1.28 3.46 11.39
C SER A 25 1.35 4.76 12.19
N ASP A 26 2.29 4.89 13.12
CA ASP A 26 2.51 6.12 13.89
C ASP A 26 2.95 7.26 12.95
N TYR A 27 3.89 7.01 12.05
CA TYR A 27 4.33 7.98 11.04
C TYR A 27 3.18 8.45 10.14
N VAL A 28 2.37 7.54 9.61
CA VAL A 28 1.24 7.90 8.73
C VAL A 28 0.18 8.66 9.52
N ARG A 29 -0.11 8.28 10.78
CA ARG A 29 -1.03 9.01 11.65
C ARG A 29 -0.56 10.44 11.89
N ASP A 30 0.72 10.63 12.20
CA ASP A 30 1.30 11.97 12.42
C ASP A 30 1.23 12.81 11.12
N LEU A 31 1.47 12.19 9.97
CA LEU A 31 1.32 12.82 8.67
C LEU A 31 -0.14 13.24 8.42
N LEU A 32 -1.10 12.34 8.69
CA LEU A 32 -2.52 12.63 8.60
C LEU A 32 -2.92 13.82 9.48
N HIS A 33 -2.52 13.84 10.75
CA HIS A 33 -2.80 14.95 11.66
C HIS A 33 -2.16 16.27 11.22
N ARG A 34 -0.99 16.22 10.58
CA ARG A 34 -0.34 17.43 10.03
C ARG A 34 -1.15 18.06 8.89
N PHE A 35 -1.81 17.26 8.05
CA PHE A 35 -2.57 17.72 6.89
C PHE A 35 -4.08 17.76 7.10
N HIS A 36 -4.61 17.00 8.04
CA HIS A 36 -6.02 16.97 8.42
C HIS A 36 -6.18 16.72 9.94
N PRO A 37 -6.00 17.74 10.80
CA PRO A 37 -5.94 17.57 12.26
C PRO A 37 -7.16 16.90 12.91
N ALA A 38 -8.32 16.98 12.26
CA ALA A 38 -9.58 16.38 12.74
C ALA A 38 -9.87 15.00 12.13
N VAL A 39 -8.85 14.30 11.59
CA VAL A 39 -9.03 12.99 11.00
C VAL A 39 -9.60 12.00 12.02
N ASN A 40 -10.68 11.31 11.64
CA ASN A 40 -11.34 10.29 12.44
C ASN A 40 -11.67 9.04 11.62
N SER A 41 -11.84 9.17 10.30
CA SER A 41 -12.21 8.09 9.39
C SER A 41 -11.23 7.95 8.23
N ILE A 42 -10.84 6.70 7.94
CA ILE A 42 -9.85 6.35 6.91
C ILE A 42 -10.41 5.27 5.99
N LEU A 43 -10.23 5.45 4.68
CA LEU A 43 -10.32 4.38 3.69
C LEU A 43 -8.91 3.93 3.30
N GLU A 44 -8.58 2.65 3.50
CA GLU A 44 -7.30 2.07 3.08
C GLU A 44 -7.49 1.27 1.79
N LEU A 45 -6.86 1.71 0.71
CA LEU A 45 -6.89 1.08 -0.62
C LEU A 45 -5.69 0.14 -0.77
N GLY A 46 -5.94 -1.17 -0.83
CA GLY A 46 -4.93 -2.21 -0.82
C GLY A 46 -4.47 -2.55 0.60
N SER A 47 -5.41 -2.95 1.47
CA SER A 47 -5.15 -3.20 2.90
C SER A 47 -4.29 -4.44 3.17
N GLY A 48 -4.09 -5.32 2.17
CA GLY A 48 -3.36 -6.56 2.37
C GLY A 48 -4.01 -7.41 3.46
N THR A 49 -3.19 -7.89 4.41
CA THR A 49 -3.68 -8.68 5.55
C THR A 49 -4.27 -7.82 6.69
N GLY A 50 -4.43 -6.50 6.51
CA GLY A 50 -5.08 -5.59 7.46
C GLY A 50 -4.23 -5.19 8.67
N ARG A 51 -2.91 -5.34 8.62
CA ARG A 51 -2.02 -5.00 9.77
C ARG A 51 -2.00 -3.51 10.08
N HIS A 52 -1.93 -2.65 9.08
CA HIS A 52 -2.01 -1.20 9.29
C HIS A 52 -3.41 -0.80 9.77
N ALA A 53 -4.47 -1.33 9.13
CA ALA A 53 -5.85 -1.06 9.52
C ALA A 53 -6.12 -1.39 11.00
N GLU A 54 -5.64 -2.53 11.49
CA GLU A 54 -5.74 -2.92 12.90
C GLU A 54 -5.08 -1.89 13.83
N LEU A 55 -3.88 -1.41 13.48
CA LEU A 55 -3.15 -0.43 14.29
C LEU A 55 -3.81 0.95 14.28
N PHE A 56 -4.31 1.40 13.13
CA PHE A 56 -5.10 2.63 13.04
C PHE A 56 -6.39 2.54 13.85
N ALA A 57 -7.10 1.42 13.77
CA ALA A 57 -8.30 1.20 14.58
C ALA A 57 -7.97 1.17 16.08
N ALA A 58 -6.87 0.53 16.47
CA ALA A 58 -6.41 0.54 17.87
C ALA A 58 -6.06 1.95 18.37
N SER A 59 -5.69 2.88 17.49
CA SER A 59 -5.46 4.30 17.83
C SER A 59 -6.74 5.15 17.89
N GLY A 60 -7.91 4.54 17.67
CA GLY A 60 -9.22 5.19 17.77
C GLY A 60 -9.82 5.66 16.45
N LEU A 61 -9.17 5.39 15.31
CA LEU A 61 -9.70 5.76 14.00
C LEU A 61 -10.74 4.72 13.50
N GLN A 62 -11.72 5.19 12.73
CA GLN A 62 -12.63 4.34 11.99
C GLN A 62 -11.99 3.95 10.65
N VAL A 63 -11.70 2.69 10.45
CA VAL A 63 -10.98 2.22 9.26
C VAL A 63 -11.87 1.33 8.41
N THR A 64 -11.94 1.65 7.12
CA THR A 64 -12.52 0.78 6.10
C THR A 64 -11.40 0.37 5.14
N GLY A 65 -11.14 -0.92 5.02
CA GLY A 65 -10.15 -1.47 4.12
C GLY A 65 -10.76 -1.97 2.82
N VAL A 66 -9.97 -1.98 1.75
CA VAL A 66 -10.29 -2.61 0.46
C VAL A 66 -9.12 -3.49 0.05
N GLU A 67 -9.39 -4.76 -0.26
CA GLU A 67 -8.37 -5.71 -0.68
C GLU A 67 -8.86 -6.56 -1.85
N LEU A 68 -8.00 -6.70 -2.87
CA LEU A 68 -8.30 -7.44 -4.10
C LEU A 68 -8.13 -8.95 -3.92
N SER A 69 -7.03 -9.37 -3.29
CA SER A 69 -6.70 -10.78 -3.07
C SER A 69 -7.68 -11.42 -2.10
N THR A 70 -8.41 -12.44 -2.57
CA THR A 70 -9.37 -13.18 -1.73
C THR A 70 -8.71 -13.68 -0.44
N ARG A 71 -7.50 -14.23 -0.54
CA ARG A 71 -6.82 -14.79 0.62
C ARG A 71 -6.36 -13.72 1.61
N MET A 72 -5.83 -12.58 1.13
CA MET A 72 -5.47 -11.46 2.01
C MET A 72 -6.72 -10.86 2.66
N PHE A 73 -7.81 -10.73 1.90
CA PHE A 73 -9.11 -10.30 2.40
C PHE A 73 -9.61 -11.21 3.53
N GLU A 74 -9.54 -12.54 3.39
CA GLU A 74 -9.94 -13.49 4.45
C GLU A 74 -9.14 -13.25 5.74
N ILE A 75 -7.81 -13.12 5.65
CA ILE A 75 -6.94 -12.83 6.80
C ILE A 75 -7.29 -11.48 7.44
N ALA A 76 -7.52 -10.44 6.62
CA ALA A 76 -7.90 -9.12 7.10
C ALA A 76 -9.28 -9.12 7.75
N ASN A 77 -10.25 -9.88 7.22
CA ASN A 77 -11.58 -10.02 7.78
C ASN A 77 -11.58 -10.70 9.15
N ASP A 78 -10.80 -11.77 9.32
CA ASP A 78 -10.60 -12.40 10.62
C ASP A 78 -9.98 -11.43 11.64
N ARG A 79 -9.08 -10.58 11.19
CA ARG A 79 -8.46 -9.53 12.00
C ARG A 79 -9.48 -8.45 12.40
N ALA A 80 -10.31 -8.01 11.47
CA ALA A 80 -11.38 -7.03 11.69
C ALA A 80 -12.41 -7.54 12.73
N GLN A 81 -12.79 -8.81 12.65
CA GLN A 81 -13.68 -9.43 13.63
C GLN A 81 -13.10 -9.46 15.04
N ARG A 82 -11.80 -9.75 15.19
CA ARG A 82 -11.10 -9.69 16.49
C ARG A 82 -11.08 -8.28 17.08
N VAL A 83 -10.77 -7.28 16.28
CA VAL A 83 -10.77 -5.85 16.70
C VAL A 83 -12.17 -5.46 17.21
N SER A 84 -13.21 -5.79 16.46
CA SER A 84 -14.59 -5.44 16.83
C SER A 84 -15.08 -6.14 18.11
N SER A 85 -14.55 -7.33 18.42
CA SER A 85 -14.90 -8.05 19.65
C SER A 85 -14.22 -7.50 20.91
N THR A 86 -13.09 -6.81 20.77
CA THR A 86 -12.27 -6.32 21.89
C THR A 86 -12.46 -4.85 22.20
N ASN A 87 -12.93 -4.04 21.24
CA ASN A 87 -13.09 -2.61 21.40
C ASN A 87 -14.34 -2.09 20.67
N SER A 88 -15.35 -1.64 21.44
CA SER A 88 -16.62 -1.17 20.88
C SER A 88 -16.55 0.22 20.21
N THR A 89 -15.47 0.97 20.40
CA THR A 89 -15.30 2.33 19.87
C THR A 89 -14.35 2.39 18.66
N ALA A 90 -13.47 1.40 18.49
CA ALA A 90 -12.59 1.30 17.35
C ALA A 90 -13.24 0.47 16.25
N GLY A 91 -13.33 1.00 15.02
CA GLY A 91 -13.95 0.33 13.88
C GLY A 91 -12.93 -0.09 12.86
N PHE A 92 -12.79 -1.39 12.60
CA PHE A 92 -12.14 -1.89 11.40
C PHE A 92 -13.11 -2.77 10.62
N SER A 93 -13.41 -2.37 9.39
CA SER A 93 -14.17 -3.16 8.42
C SER A 93 -13.35 -3.35 7.14
N ILE A 94 -13.61 -4.44 6.40
CA ILE A 94 -12.90 -4.75 5.16
C ILE A 94 -13.89 -5.15 4.08
N HIS A 95 -13.63 -4.73 2.85
CA HIS A 95 -14.36 -5.11 1.64
C HIS A 95 -13.42 -5.80 0.67
N GLN A 96 -13.89 -6.87 0.05
CA GLN A 96 -13.19 -7.42 -1.09
C GLN A 96 -13.50 -6.56 -2.32
N GLY A 97 -12.45 -6.05 -2.99
CA GLY A 97 -12.65 -5.18 -4.14
C GLY A 97 -11.34 -4.66 -4.72
N ASP A 98 -11.46 -4.05 -5.89
CA ASP A 98 -10.34 -3.44 -6.59
C ASP A 98 -10.24 -1.95 -6.24
N ALA A 99 -9.09 -1.54 -5.72
CA ALA A 99 -8.80 -0.16 -5.34
C ALA A 99 -9.01 0.85 -6.50
N ARG A 100 -8.96 0.40 -7.75
CA ARG A 100 -9.14 1.24 -8.95
C ARG A 100 -10.60 1.63 -9.20
N ASN A 101 -11.54 0.81 -8.77
CA ASN A 101 -12.96 1.01 -9.08
C ASN A 101 -13.91 0.80 -7.91
N PHE A 102 -13.38 0.59 -6.71
CA PHE A 102 -14.18 0.43 -5.50
C PHE A 102 -15.09 1.63 -5.27
N ARG A 103 -16.38 1.38 -4.95
CA ARG A 103 -17.37 2.43 -4.66
C ARG A 103 -18.31 1.98 -3.56
N ILE A 104 -18.42 2.82 -2.52
CA ILE A 104 -19.45 2.75 -1.47
C ILE A 104 -20.01 4.14 -1.24
N ASP A 105 -21.23 4.22 -0.73
CA ASP A 105 -21.86 5.50 -0.39
C ASP A 105 -21.38 6.01 0.99
N GLN A 106 -20.08 6.26 1.08
CA GLN A 106 -19.42 6.78 2.27
C GLN A 106 -18.26 7.69 1.87
N ARG A 107 -18.05 8.75 2.66
CA ARG A 107 -16.91 9.66 2.53
C ARG A 107 -16.05 9.58 3.78
N PHE A 108 -14.76 9.82 3.60
CA PHE A 108 -13.74 9.70 4.64
C PHE A 108 -12.95 11.00 4.77
N ASP A 109 -12.41 11.23 5.96
CA ASP A 109 -11.50 12.35 6.22
C ASP A 109 -10.17 12.15 5.49
N ALA A 110 -9.73 10.90 5.40
CA ALA A 110 -8.53 10.53 4.67
C ALA A 110 -8.71 9.24 3.86
N VAL A 111 -7.97 9.15 2.76
CA VAL A 111 -7.72 7.90 2.05
C VAL A 111 -6.23 7.60 2.14
N ILE A 112 -5.86 6.35 2.34
CA ILE A 112 -4.47 5.91 2.35
C ILE A 112 -4.26 4.75 1.38
N SER A 113 -3.04 4.63 0.84
CA SER A 113 -2.64 3.50 0.00
C SER A 113 -1.16 3.26 0.24
N LEU A 114 -0.84 2.29 1.09
CA LEU A 114 0.47 2.10 1.69
C LEU A 114 1.18 0.87 1.15
N PHE A 115 2.49 0.84 1.34
CA PHE A 115 3.37 -0.26 0.95
C PHE A 115 3.39 -0.48 -0.56
N HIS A 116 3.52 0.64 -1.27
CA HIS A 116 3.70 0.71 -2.73
C HIS A 116 2.52 0.18 -3.56
N VAL A 117 1.31 0.12 -3.01
CA VAL A 117 0.11 -0.28 -3.77
C VAL A 117 -0.07 0.59 -5.02
N ALA A 118 0.24 1.91 -4.93
CA ALA A 118 0.24 2.80 -6.07
C ALA A 118 1.27 2.37 -7.16
N SER A 119 2.40 1.78 -6.77
CA SER A 119 3.40 1.27 -7.72
C SER A 119 2.96 0.00 -8.47
N TYR A 120 1.98 -0.76 -7.95
CA TYR A 120 1.34 -1.84 -8.70
C TYR A 120 0.42 -1.34 -9.83
N GLN A 121 0.10 -0.06 -9.87
CA GLN A 121 -0.71 0.56 -10.93
C GLN A 121 0.19 0.86 -12.14
N VAL A 122 0.47 -0.16 -12.96
CA VAL A 122 1.47 -0.05 -14.02
C VAL A 122 1.01 0.72 -15.25
N SER A 123 -0.30 0.83 -15.52
CA SER A 123 -0.83 1.62 -16.61
C SER A 123 -1.25 3.02 -16.16
N ASN A 124 -1.30 3.99 -17.11
CA ASN A 124 -1.80 5.32 -16.82
C ASN A 124 -3.27 5.32 -16.39
N ALA A 125 -4.06 4.41 -16.96
CA ALA A 125 -5.47 4.25 -16.59
C ALA A 125 -5.62 3.73 -15.16
N ASP A 126 -4.82 2.73 -14.75
CA ASP A 126 -4.91 2.14 -13.43
C ASP A 126 -4.56 3.15 -12.32
N ILE A 127 -3.46 3.89 -12.48
CA ILE A 127 -3.07 4.89 -11.49
C ILE A 127 -4.08 6.05 -11.43
N LEU A 128 -4.59 6.51 -12.57
CA LEU A 128 -5.64 7.53 -12.61
C LEU A 128 -6.92 7.02 -11.91
N ASN A 129 -7.32 5.78 -12.15
CA ASN A 129 -8.48 5.17 -11.51
C ASN A 129 -8.30 5.04 -10.00
N LEU A 130 -7.11 4.69 -9.51
CA LEU A 130 -6.79 4.69 -8.07
C LEU A 130 -6.99 6.09 -7.46
N PHE A 131 -6.44 7.13 -8.10
CA PHE A 131 -6.58 8.52 -7.63
C PHE A 131 -8.03 9.01 -7.70
N GLN A 132 -8.78 8.64 -8.74
CA GLN A 132 -10.20 8.94 -8.84
C GLN A 132 -11.03 8.23 -7.77
N THR A 133 -10.66 7.00 -7.41
CA THR A 133 -11.27 6.27 -6.30
C THR A 133 -11.01 6.98 -4.98
N ALA A 134 -9.77 7.39 -4.73
CA ALA A 134 -9.41 8.18 -3.55
C ALA A 134 -10.18 9.51 -3.51
N SER A 135 -10.16 10.26 -4.61
CA SER A 135 -10.90 11.54 -4.73
C SER A 135 -12.41 11.35 -4.52
N HIS A 136 -12.99 10.28 -5.08
CA HIS A 136 -14.41 9.98 -4.91
C HIS A 136 -14.78 9.81 -3.44
N HIS A 137 -13.99 9.10 -2.66
CA HIS A 137 -14.29 8.79 -1.26
C HIS A 137 -13.80 9.86 -0.25
N LEU A 138 -13.03 10.85 -0.67
CA LEU A 138 -12.64 11.94 0.21
C LEU A 138 -13.77 12.94 0.43
N GLN A 139 -13.89 13.42 1.67
CA GLN A 139 -14.62 14.65 1.98
C GLN A 139 -13.90 15.86 1.37
N ALA A 140 -14.59 16.99 1.27
CA ALA A 140 -13.97 18.25 0.87
C ALA A 140 -12.89 18.67 1.90
N GLY A 141 -11.67 18.95 1.43
CA GLY A 141 -10.51 19.24 2.28
C GLY A 141 -9.82 18.02 2.86
N GLY A 142 -10.35 16.82 2.64
CA GLY A 142 -9.70 15.56 3.03
C GLY A 142 -8.42 15.28 2.26
N CYS A 143 -7.58 14.37 2.77
CA CYS A 143 -6.27 14.09 2.19
C CYS A 143 -6.10 12.62 1.76
N PHE A 144 -5.36 12.41 0.68
CA PHE A 144 -4.91 11.11 0.19
C PHE A 144 -3.41 10.97 0.45
N VAL A 145 -3.03 9.99 1.26
CA VAL A 145 -1.63 9.65 1.56
C VAL A 145 -1.28 8.33 0.86
N PHE A 146 -0.23 8.34 0.07
CA PHE A 146 0.23 7.15 -0.64
C PHE A 146 1.76 7.16 -0.78
N ASP A 147 2.34 5.98 -0.98
CA ASP A 147 3.75 5.84 -1.24
C ASP A 147 4.02 5.14 -2.57
N VAL A 148 5.15 5.47 -3.18
CA VAL A 148 5.58 4.91 -4.47
C VAL A 148 7.07 4.62 -4.48
N TRP A 149 7.50 3.77 -5.40
CA TRP A 149 8.89 3.70 -5.83
C TRP A 149 9.26 4.96 -6.60
N TYR A 150 10.31 5.62 -6.12
CA TYR A 150 10.72 6.92 -6.65
C TYR A 150 11.66 6.76 -7.84
N GLY A 151 11.26 7.21 -9.00
CA GLY A 151 11.98 7.04 -10.26
C GLY A 151 13.45 7.49 -10.23
N PRO A 152 13.78 8.67 -9.69
CA PRO A 152 15.18 9.10 -9.59
C PRO A 152 16.08 8.10 -8.84
N ALA A 153 15.61 7.50 -7.73
CA ALA A 153 16.37 6.53 -6.97
C ALA A 153 16.44 5.16 -7.69
N VAL A 154 15.35 4.71 -8.28
CA VAL A 154 15.31 3.45 -9.06
C VAL A 154 16.32 3.50 -10.20
N LEU A 155 16.40 4.62 -10.91
CA LEU A 155 17.34 4.78 -12.03
C LEU A 155 18.79 4.97 -11.56
N ALA A 156 19.01 5.67 -10.45
CA ALA A 156 20.36 5.94 -9.93
C ALA A 156 21.00 4.69 -9.31
N GLN A 157 20.22 3.96 -8.49
CA GLN A 157 20.73 2.83 -7.71
C GLN A 157 20.62 1.48 -8.44
N GLN A 158 19.71 1.36 -9.41
CA GLN A 158 19.33 0.12 -10.11
C GLN A 158 18.92 -1.01 -9.14
N PRO A 159 17.77 -1.65 -9.36
CA PRO A 159 17.36 -2.76 -8.50
C PRO A 159 18.29 -3.97 -8.70
N ALA A 160 18.66 -4.62 -7.59
CA ALA A 160 19.54 -5.77 -7.57
C ALA A 160 18.82 -7.03 -7.11
N VAL A 161 19.38 -8.19 -7.48
CA VAL A 161 18.92 -9.48 -6.97
C VAL A 161 19.00 -9.51 -5.45
N ARG A 162 17.92 -9.92 -4.81
CA ARG A 162 17.85 -10.04 -3.34
C ARG A 162 17.38 -11.43 -2.92
N VAL A 163 18.05 -11.98 -1.93
CA VAL A 163 17.71 -13.27 -1.34
C VAL A 163 17.31 -13.04 0.11
N LYS A 164 16.10 -13.47 0.48
CA LYS A 164 15.63 -13.45 1.88
C LYS A 164 15.41 -14.88 2.35
N ARG A 165 15.96 -15.21 3.54
CA ARG A 165 15.79 -16.48 4.22
C ARG A 165 15.05 -16.25 5.52
N LEU A 166 13.98 -16.98 5.73
CA LEU A 166 13.12 -16.88 6.89
C LEU A 166 12.75 -18.28 7.36
N GLU A 167 12.44 -18.40 8.62
CA GLU A 167 11.86 -19.62 9.15
C GLU A 167 10.99 -19.33 10.36
N ASP A 168 10.01 -20.17 10.57
CA ASP A 168 9.26 -20.29 11.83
C ASP A 168 9.43 -21.72 12.40
N ASN A 169 8.54 -22.12 13.31
CA ASN A 169 8.61 -23.45 13.93
C ASN A 169 8.27 -24.59 12.95
N THR A 170 7.59 -24.30 11.83
CA THR A 170 7.02 -25.29 10.91
C THR A 170 7.70 -25.30 9.54
N ILE A 171 8.09 -24.14 9.00
CA ILE A 171 8.61 -24.00 7.64
C ILE A 171 9.91 -23.21 7.58
N ARG A 172 10.66 -23.43 6.50
CA ARG A 172 11.73 -22.55 6.00
C ARG A 172 11.29 -21.97 4.66
N VAL A 173 11.52 -20.68 4.49
CA VAL A 173 11.22 -19.96 3.26
C VAL A 173 12.49 -19.34 2.70
N LEU A 174 12.81 -19.66 1.46
CA LEU A 174 13.81 -18.98 0.65
C LEU A 174 13.09 -18.21 -0.44
N ARG A 175 13.22 -16.87 -0.42
CA ARG A 175 12.73 -15.98 -1.48
C ARG A 175 13.91 -15.40 -2.25
N ILE A 176 13.90 -15.60 -3.55
CA ILE A 176 14.81 -14.95 -4.50
C ILE A 176 14.00 -13.92 -5.28
N ALA A 177 14.45 -12.67 -5.31
CA ALA A 177 13.84 -11.58 -6.05
C ALA A 177 14.82 -11.16 -7.16
N GLU A 178 14.42 -11.33 -8.41
CA GLU A 178 15.22 -11.05 -9.61
C GLU A 178 14.52 -9.96 -10.41
N PRO A 179 14.98 -8.69 -10.30
CA PRO A 179 14.36 -7.57 -10.99
C PRO A 179 14.85 -7.43 -12.43
N THR A 180 13.96 -7.04 -13.32
CA THR A 180 14.27 -6.54 -14.66
C THR A 180 13.67 -5.15 -14.86
N VAL A 181 14.43 -4.22 -15.44
CA VAL A 181 14.01 -2.81 -15.58
C VAL A 181 13.60 -2.54 -17.02
N ASP A 182 12.40 -2.01 -17.21
CA ASP A 182 11.89 -1.47 -18.47
C ASP A 182 11.78 0.05 -18.33
N THR A 183 12.77 0.77 -18.84
CA THR A 183 12.82 2.24 -18.76
C THR A 183 11.84 2.94 -19.70
N GLN A 184 11.31 2.24 -20.71
CA GLN A 184 10.29 2.80 -21.60
C GLN A 184 8.91 2.83 -20.95
N ALA A 185 8.65 1.86 -20.05
CA ALA A 185 7.40 1.76 -19.30
C ALA A 185 7.51 2.30 -17.87
N ASN A 186 8.66 2.84 -17.44
CA ASN A 186 8.95 3.18 -16.05
C ASN A 186 8.63 2.02 -15.09
N ARG A 187 9.00 0.79 -15.45
CA ARG A 187 8.59 -0.42 -14.74
C ARG A 187 9.78 -1.28 -14.35
N VAL A 188 9.68 -1.87 -13.17
CA VAL A 188 10.53 -2.97 -12.72
C VAL A 188 9.65 -4.20 -12.58
N ASP A 189 9.96 -5.25 -13.31
CA ASP A 189 9.34 -6.57 -13.14
C ASP A 189 10.18 -7.35 -12.13
N VAL A 190 9.65 -7.56 -10.93
CA VAL A 190 10.32 -8.38 -9.90
C VAL A 190 9.82 -9.82 -10.03
N HIS A 191 10.71 -10.71 -10.45
CA HIS A 191 10.45 -12.14 -10.51
C HIS A 191 10.82 -12.77 -9.18
N TYR A 192 9.83 -13.25 -8.44
CA TYR A 192 10.03 -13.98 -7.21
C TYR A 192 10.09 -15.48 -7.49
N THR A 193 11.13 -16.14 -6.99
CA THR A 193 11.16 -17.59 -6.79
C THR A 193 11.04 -17.86 -5.30
N MET A 194 10.01 -18.62 -4.94
CA MET A 194 9.73 -19.04 -3.57
C MET A 194 10.01 -20.52 -3.43
N ILE A 195 10.81 -20.90 -2.44
CA ILE A 195 11.09 -22.28 -2.08
C ILE A 195 10.74 -22.42 -0.59
N ILE A 196 9.73 -23.26 -0.31
CA ILE A 196 9.21 -23.49 1.02
C ILE A 196 9.51 -24.95 1.40
N SER A 197 10.16 -25.16 2.52
CA SER A 197 10.47 -26.49 3.05
C SER A 197 9.74 -26.69 4.37
N ASP A 198 8.87 -27.69 4.43
CA ASP A 198 8.24 -28.14 5.68
C ASP A 198 9.28 -28.86 6.56
N LYS A 199 9.40 -28.43 7.81
CA LYS A 199 10.40 -28.96 8.74
C LYS A 199 10.04 -30.34 9.30
N THR A 200 8.76 -30.71 9.24
CA THR A 200 8.24 -31.95 9.80
C THR A 200 8.22 -33.06 8.75
N SER A 201 7.63 -32.79 7.58
CA SER A 201 7.51 -33.77 6.49
C SER A 201 8.77 -33.83 5.61
N GLY A 202 9.55 -32.75 5.56
CA GLY A 202 10.66 -32.58 4.62
C GLY A 202 10.19 -32.25 3.18
N GLU A 203 8.91 -32.06 2.96
CA GLU A 203 8.36 -31.69 1.66
C GLU A 203 8.84 -30.28 1.25
N VAL A 204 9.07 -30.10 -0.06
CA VAL A 204 9.49 -28.83 -0.65
C VAL A 204 8.50 -28.42 -1.70
N GLU A 205 7.90 -27.24 -1.51
CA GLU A 205 7.07 -26.54 -2.50
C GLU A 205 7.90 -25.45 -3.16
N GLN A 206 7.79 -25.32 -4.48
CA GLN A 206 8.40 -24.23 -5.24
C GLN A 206 7.39 -23.61 -6.18
N PHE A 207 7.34 -22.26 -6.22
CA PHE A 207 6.54 -21.51 -7.19
C PHE A 207 7.22 -20.20 -7.56
N THR A 208 6.73 -19.58 -8.65
CA THR A 208 7.21 -18.28 -9.11
C THR A 208 6.04 -17.31 -9.27
N GLU A 209 6.26 -16.06 -8.92
CA GLU A 209 5.33 -14.97 -9.18
C GLU A 209 6.07 -13.78 -9.80
N ARG A 210 5.38 -13.02 -10.65
CA ARG A 210 5.88 -11.77 -11.21
C ARG A 210 5.11 -10.61 -10.62
N HIS A 211 5.84 -9.65 -10.05
CA HIS A 211 5.32 -8.43 -9.48
C HIS A 211 5.78 -7.24 -10.32
N PRO A 212 4.95 -6.76 -11.26
CA PRO A 212 5.26 -5.56 -12.03
C PRO A 212 5.05 -4.33 -11.16
N MET A 213 6.10 -3.52 -11.00
CA MET A 213 6.10 -2.32 -10.17
C MET A 213 6.48 -1.12 -11.02
N ARG A 214 5.60 -0.13 -11.11
CA ARG A 214 5.92 1.15 -11.75
C ARG A 214 6.62 2.08 -10.77
N TYR A 215 7.71 2.70 -11.20
CA TYR A 215 8.31 3.80 -10.47
C TYR A 215 7.82 5.13 -11.07
N TYR A 216 7.66 6.13 -10.19
CA TYR A 216 7.01 7.38 -10.54
C TYR A 216 7.94 8.57 -10.36
N PHE A 217 7.68 9.61 -11.15
CA PHE A 217 8.32 10.92 -11.02
C PHE A 217 7.30 11.93 -10.51
N SER A 218 7.75 12.88 -9.66
CA SER A 218 6.85 13.89 -9.08
C SER A 218 6.03 14.65 -10.13
N PRO A 219 6.56 15.11 -11.28
CA PRO A 219 5.77 15.84 -12.26
C PRO A 219 4.60 15.04 -12.84
N GLU A 220 4.78 13.73 -13.08
CA GLU A 220 3.67 12.90 -13.58
C GLU A 220 2.59 12.67 -12.53
N LEU A 221 2.98 12.51 -11.25
CA LEU A 221 2.02 12.37 -10.15
C LEU A 221 1.21 13.66 -9.94
N HIS A 222 1.81 14.85 -10.13
CA HIS A 222 1.07 16.12 -10.13
C HIS A 222 -0.02 16.14 -11.20
N LEU A 223 0.31 15.75 -12.45
CA LEU A 223 -0.66 15.69 -13.55
C LEU A 223 -1.80 14.69 -13.26
N ILE A 224 -1.47 13.53 -12.72
CA ILE A 224 -2.47 12.51 -12.37
C ILE A 224 -3.40 13.00 -11.26
N ALA A 225 -2.83 13.64 -10.22
CA ALA A 225 -3.60 14.21 -9.12
C ALA A 225 -4.57 15.28 -9.61
N GLU A 226 -4.11 16.23 -10.44
CA GLU A 226 -4.94 17.26 -11.04
C GLU A 226 -6.10 16.67 -11.86
N GLN A 227 -5.84 15.65 -12.68
CA GLN A 227 -6.89 14.96 -13.45
C GLN A 227 -7.93 14.26 -12.57
N ALA A 228 -7.53 13.82 -11.38
CA ALA A 228 -8.42 13.22 -10.38
C ALA A 228 -9.12 14.26 -9.47
N GLY A 229 -8.88 15.57 -9.67
CA GLY A 229 -9.42 16.64 -8.83
C GLY A 229 -8.76 16.75 -7.46
N LEU A 230 -7.49 16.35 -7.38
CA LEU A 230 -6.64 16.44 -6.20
C LEU A 230 -5.45 17.38 -6.47
N GLU A 231 -4.88 17.93 -5.40
CA GLU A 231 -3.66 18.73 -5.45
C GLU A 231 -2.58 18.02 -4.61
N LEU A 232 -1.43 17.71 -5.20
CA LEU A 232 -0.27 17.24 -4.43
C LEU A 232 0.31 18.41 -3.62
N VAL A 233 0.20 18.32 -2.30
CA VAL A 233 0.59 19.40 -1.38
C VAL A 233 1.89 19.11 -0.63
N HIS A 234 2.35 17.84 -0.62
CA HIS A 234 3.56 17.45 0.11
C HIS A 234 4.18 16.17 -0.45
N SER A 235 5.50 16.05 -0.30
CA SER A 235 6.24 14.80 -0.50
C SER A 235 7.46 14.74 0.43
N GLU A 236 7.73 13.54 0.95
CA GLU A 236 8.88 13.29 1.81
C GLU A 236 9.37 11.84 1.67
N GLU A 237 10.62 11.61 2.02
CA GLU A 237 11.17 10.26 2.13
C GLU A 237 10.39 9.46 3.19
N TRP A 238 10.05 8.24 2.86
CA TRP A 238 9.29 7.36 3.75
C TRP A 238 9.92 7.29 5.15
N MET A 239 9.13 7.58 6.18
CA MET A 239 9.48 7.53 7.62
C MET A 239 10.58 8.49 8.11
N THR A 240 11.07 9.43 7.31
CA THR A 240 12.18 10.30 7.74
C THR A 240 11.84 11.78 7.77
N ALA A 241 10.78 12.21 7.10
CA ALA A 241 10.43 13.61 6.85
C ALA A 241 11.48 14.40 6.05
N ASN A 242 12.51 13.76 5.49
CA ASN A 242 13.49 14.37 4.61
C ASN A 242 12.90 14.63 3.22
N LYS A 243 13.51 15.56 2.48
CA LYS A 243 13.16 15.73 1.07
C LYS A 243 13.62 14.52 0.25
N PRO A 244 12.80 14.06 -0.72
CA PRO A 244 13.22 13.01 -1.64
C PRO A 244 14.51 13.34 -2.38
N SER A 245 15.39 12.36 -2.53
CA SER A 245 16.68 12.44 -3.23
C SER A 245 16.88 11.22 -4.14
N PRO A 246 17.90 11.17 -4.98
CA PRO A 246 18.25 9.95 -5.73
C PRO A 246 18.60 8.74 -4.86
N ASP A 247 18.79 8.92 -3.55
CA ASP A 247 19.01 7.84 -2.59
C ASP A 247 17.72 7.35 -1.92
N THR A 248 16.61 8.07 -2.11
CA THR A 248 15.32 7.80 -1.51
C THR A 248 14.50 6.83 -2.36
N TRP A 249 14.44 5.55 -2.00
CA TRP A 249 13.71 4.54 -2.76
C TRP A 249 12.19 4.66 -2.63
N GLY A 250 11.69 4.87 -1.42
CA GLY A 250 10.27 5.05 -1.12
C GLY A 250 9.94 6.50 -0.79
N VAL A 251 9.00 7.10 -1.51
CA VAL A 251 8.53 8.47 -1.28
C VAL A 251 7.06 8.45 -0.96
N THR A 252 6.71 9.13 0.14
CA THR A 252 5.33 9.41 0.52
C THR A 252 4.86 10.72 -0.10
N TYR A 253 3.66 10.71 -0.62
CA TYR A 253 2.96 11.89 -1.13
C TYR A 253 1.68 12.13 -0.36
N VAL A 254 1.34 13.40 -0.19
CA VAL A 254 0.03 13.84 0.31
C VAL A 254 -0.65 14.65 -0.77
N ALA A 255 -1.83 14.19 -1.19
CA ALA A 255 -2.73 14.94 -2.06
C ALA A 255 -3.95 15.41 -1.26
N ARG A 256 -4.48 16.60 -1.57
CA ARG A 256 -5.66 17.18 -0.92
C ARG A 256 -6.79 17.32 -1.92
N LYS A 257 -7.99 16.97 -1.50
CA LYS A 257 -9.20 17.29 -2.24
C LYS A 257 -9.59 18.74 -2.00
N HIS A 258 -9.77 19.51 -3.07
CA HIS A 258 -10.20 20.90 -2.96
C HIS A 258 -11.51 21.03 -2.15
N SER A 259 -11.56 22.01 -1.25
CA SER A 259 -12.82 22.42 -0.66
C SER A 259 -13.69 22.96 -1.78
N SER A 260 -14.94 22.53 -1.86
CA SER A 260 -15.92 23.08 -2.82
C SER A 260 -16.28 24.52 -2.43
N LYS A 261 -15.31 25.44 -2.52
CA LYS A 261 -15.60 26.87 -2.59
C LYS A 261 -15.76 27.20 -4.06
N GLY A 262 -16.97 27.61 -4.41
CA GLY A 262 -17.44 27.84 -5.76
C GLY A 262 -16.42 28.51 -6.67
N ARG A 263 -16.33 27.98 -7.88
CA ARG A 263 -15.91 28.82 -9.01
C ARG A 263 -16.94 29.92 -9.11
N SER A 264 -16.61 31.10 -8.55
CA SER A 264 -17.30 32.36 -8.87
C SER A 264 -16.83 32.86 -10.23
#